data_0987ad3d7822d5f926575ad0992c0952
#
_entry.id   0987ad3d7822d5f926575ad0992c0952
#
_cell.length_a   1.000
_cell.length_b   1.000
_cell.length_c   1.000
_cell.angle_alpha   90.00
_cell.angle_beta   90.00
_cell.angle_gamma   90.00
#
_symmetry.space_group_name_H-M   'P 1'
#
loop_
_entity.id
_entity.type
_entity.pdbx_description
1 polymer ?
#
loop_
_entity_poly.entity_id
_entity_poly.type
_entity_poly.pdbx_seq_one_letter_code
_entity_poly.pdbx_strand_id
1 'polypeptide(L)'
;MQAAPISELDTDYTPRYVRLARLLRGQIEDGTYTRGSLLPSSNRLAAAHEVSKATALHALEMLVTSGHARHVEAKPHQVIWER
;
A
#
# COMPACT_ATOMS: atom_id res chain seq x y z
N MET A 1 -20.10 -24.26 6.29
CA MET A 1 -19.68 -24.10 5.94
C MET A 1 -19.27 -23.70 5.65
N GLN A 2 -19.22 -23.56 5.59
CA GLN A 2 -18.77 -23.21 5.27
C GLN A 2 -18.49 -22.61 4.78
N ALA A 3 -18.63 -22.54 4.76
CA ALA A 3 -18.28 -21.98 4.34
C ALA A 3 -18.02 -21.30 4.03
N ALA A 4 -18.08 -21.16 4.19
CA ALA A 4 -17.71 -20.53 4.00
C ALA A 4 -17.46 -19.94 3.65
N PRO A 5 -17.55 -19.95 3.64
CA PRO A 5 -17.10 -19.35 3.37
C PRO A 5 -16.64 -18.84 2.90
N ILE A 6 -16.80 -18.95 2.75
CA ILE A 6 -16.26 -18.51 2.40
C ILE A 6 -15.99 -17.92 2.19
N SER A 7 -16.36 -17.67 2.49
CA SER A 7 -16.07 -17.16 2.35
C SER A 7 -15.92 -16.67 2.45
N GLU A 8 -16.23 -16.80 2.73
CA GLU A 8 -16.07 -16.43 2.89
C GLU A 8 -15.35 -15.94 2.89
N LEU A 9 -15.46 -15.96 3.35
CA LEU A 9 -14.67 -15.71 3.28
C LEU A 9 -13.73 -15.16 2.76
N ASP A 10 -13.14 -15.47 3.07
CA ASP A 10 -12.30 -15.00 2.34
C ASP A 10 -12.57 -15.04 1.00
N THR A 11 -13.47 -15.00 0.75
CA THR A 11 -13.96 -14.81 -0.53
C THR A 11 -13.82 -13.38 -0.92
N ASP A 12 -12.93 -12.76 -0.28
CA ASP A 12 -12.63 -11.41 -0.60
C ASP A 12 -11.68 -11.40 -1.78
N TYR A 13 -12.16 -11.00 -2.93
CA TYR A 13 -11.35 -10.92 -4.14
C TYR A 13 -10.60 -9.61 -4.22
N THR A 14 -10.31 -8.99 -3.11
CA THR A 14 -9.57 -7.74 -3.09
C THR A 14 -8.20 -7.96 -3.75
N PRO A 15 -7.86 -7.23 -4.79
CA PRO A 15 -6.55 -7.37 -5.43
C PRO A 15 -5.41 -7.10 -4.47
N ARG A 16 -4.26 -7.72 -4.74
CA ARG A 16 -3.11 -7.58 -3.87
C ARG A 16 -2.68 -6.13 -3.70
N TYR A 17 -2.75 -5.34 -4.77
CA TYR A 17 -2.31 -3.94 -4.67
C TYR A 17 -3.21 -3.14 -3.73
N VAL A 18 -4.49 -3.49 -3.65
CA VAL A 18 -5.40 -2.81 -2.73
C VAL A 18 -5.06 -3.17 -1.30
N ARG A 19 -4.77 -4.47 -1.04
CA ARG A 19 -4.39 -4.92 0.29
C ARG A 19 -3.09 -4.24 0.74
N LEU A 20 -2.12 -4.15 -0.16
CA LEU A 20 -0.85 -3.51 0.15
C LEU A 20 -1.06 -2.03 0.41
N ALA A 21 -1.88 -1.36 -0.41
CA ALA A 21 -2.17 0.05 -0.20
C ALA A 21 -2.85 0.29 1.15
N ARG A 22 -3.78 -0.59 1.54
CA ARG A 22 -4.44 -0.47 2.84
C ARG A 22 -3.46 -0.62 3.99
N LEU A 23 -2.54 -1.57 3.86
CA LEU A 23 -1.51 -1.78 4.88
C LEU A 23 -0.65 -0.53 5.02
N LEU A 24 -0.15 -0.02 3.90
CA LEU A 24 0.70 1.16 3.92
C LEU A 24 -0.05 2.38 4.44
N ARG A 25 -1.31 2.55 4.04
CA ARG A 25 -2.11 3.66 4.53
C ARG A 25 -2.26 3.60 6.04
N GLY A 26 -2.53 2.40 6.56
CA GLY A 26 -2.62 2.23 8.01
C GLY A 26 -1.33 2.60 8.71
N GLN A 27 -0.20 2.25 8.13
CA GLN A 27 1.10 2.58 8.71
C GLN A 27 1.41 4.08 8.62
N ILE A 28 0.90 4.76 7.61
CA ILE A 28 1.01 6.20 7.55
C ILE A 28 0.13 6.83 8.64
N GLU A 29 -1.09 6.34 8.77
CA GLU A 29 -2.04 6.92 9.70
C GLU A 29 -1.69 6.65 11.15
N ASP A 30 -1.00 5.54 11.43
CA ASP A 30 -0.59 5.22 12.81
C ASP A 30 0.78 5.79 13.18
N GLY A 31 1.43 6.47 12.25
CA GLY A 31 2.71 7.12 12.54
C GLY A 31 3.94 6.29 12.23
N THR A 32 3.79 5.07 11.72
CA THR A 32 4.93 4.24 11.33
C THR A 32 5.75 4.97 10.26
N TYR A 33 5.06 5.55 9.28
CA TYR A 33 5.68 6.41 8.29
C TYR A 33 5.21 7.83 8.54
N THR A 34 6.10 8.68 9.02
CA THR A 34 5.74 10.04 9.39
C THR A 34 5.68 10.95 8.17
N ARG A 35 4.98 12.07 8.33
CA ARG A 35 4.88 13.04 7.26
C ARG A 35 6.27 13.54 6.87
N GLY A 36 6.52 13.62 5.58
CA GLY A 36 7.80 14.05 5.04
C GLY A 36 8.78 12.92 4.80
N SER A 37 8.55 11.75 5.39
CA SER A 37 9.45 10.62 5.18
C SER A 37 9.18 9.97 3.83
N LEU A 38 10.14 9.20 3.34
CA LEU A 38 9.98 8.46 2.10
C LEU A 38 9.46 7.07 2.39
N LEU A 39 8.49 6.64 1.59
CA LEU A 39 8.02 5.26 1.64
C LEU A 39 9.05 4.35 0.97
N PRO A 40 9.02 3.04 1.28
CA PRO A 40 9.88 2.11 0.55
C PRO A 40 9.60 2.20 -0.95
N SER A 41 10.61 1.95 -1.76
CA SER A 41 10.47 1.95 -3.21
C SER A 41 9.61 0.77 -3.66
N SER A 42 9.12 0.84 -4.90
CA SER A 42 8.33 -0.28 -5.44
C SER A 42 9.15 -1.56 -5.47
N ASN A 43 10.46 -1.48 -5.75
CA ASN A 43 11.30 -2.67 -5.74
C ASN A 43 11.39 -3.27 -4.35
N ARG A 44 11.55 -2.45 -3.32
CA ARG A 44 11.65 -2.95 -1.95
C ARG A 44 10.33 -3.52 -1.48
N LEU A 45 9.22 -2.86 -1.82
CA LEU A 45 7.90 -3.37 -1.46
C LEU A 45 7.61 -4.69 -2.17
N ALA A 46 8.01 -4.80 -3.43
CA ALA A 46 7.80 -6.04 -4.17
C ALA A 46 8.52 -7.19 -3.50
N ALA A 47 9.77 -6.99 -3.09
CA ALA A 47 10.54 -8.03 -2.43
C ALA A 47 9.98 -8.35 -1.05
N ALA A 48 9.64 -7.33 -0.27
CA ALA A 48 9.17 -7.53 1.11
C ALA A 48 7.83 -8.23 1.18
N HIS A 49 6.96 -7.98 0.22
CA HIS A 49 5.59 -8.51 0.25
C HIS A 49 5.36 -9.60 -0.79
N GLU A 50 6.41 -10.00 -1.50
CA GLU A 50 6.35 -11.09 -2.49
C GLU A 50 5.27 -10.82 -3.53
N VAL A 51 5.27 -9.62 -4.06
CA VAL A 51 4.38 -9.21 -5.14
C VAL A 51 5.21 -8.69 -6.29
N SER A 52 4.59 -8.53 -7.45
CA SER A 52 5.29 -7.97 -8.61
C SER A 52 5.59 -6.49 -8.37
N LYS A 53 6.58 -5.99 -9.10
CA LYS A 53 6.90 -4.57 -9.03
C LYS A 53 5.70 -3.72 -9.47
N ALA A 54 4.97 -4.20 -10.50
CA ALA A 54 3.79 -3.49 -10.97
C ALA A 54 2.73 -3.40 -9.88
N THR A 55 2.52 -4.48 -9.12
CA THR A 55 1.58 -4.49 -8.02
C THR A 55 2.00 -3.49 -6.94
N ALA A 56 3.29 -3.49 -6.58
CA ALA A 56 3.80 -2.57 -5.58
C ALA A 56 3.65 -1.13 -6.03
N LEU A 57 3.97 -0.85 -7.30
CA LEU A 57 3.81 0.50 -7.83
C LEU A 57 2.36 0.93 -7.83
N HIS A 58 1.45 0.02 -8.21
CA HIS A 58 0.03 0.33 -8.21
C HIS A 58 -0.46 0.68 -6.81
N ALA A 59 0.04 -0.04 -5.80
CA ALA A 59 -0.32 0.27 -4.41
C ALA A 59 0.13 1.68 -4.02
N LEU A 60 1.35 2.05 -4.41
CA LEU A 60 1.86 3.39 -4.12
C LEU A 60 1.02 4.45 -4.83
N GLU A 61 0.58 4.18 -6.08
CA GLU A 61 -0.27 5.11 -6.80
C GLU A 61 -1.61 5.32 -6.11
N MET A 62 -2.13 4.28 -5.49
CA MET A 62 -3.36 4.43 -4.72
C MET A 62 -3.18 5.39 -3.56
N LEU A 63 -2.02 5.38 -2.93
CA LEU A 63 -1.74 6.32 -1.84
C LEU A 63 -1.66 7.75 -2.36
N VAL A 64 -1.18 7.94 -3.58
CA VAL A 64 -1.18 9.26 -4.19
C VAL A 64 -2.63 9.71 -4.43
N THR A 65 -3.45 8.84 -4.99
CA THR A 65 -4.84 9.15 -5.27
C THR A 65 -5.60 9.49 -3.99
N SER A 66 -5.30 8.81 -2.89
CA SER A 66 -5.99 9.05 -1.62
C SER A 66 -5.43 10.23 -0.83
N GLY A 67 -4.36 10.86 -1.32
CA GLY A 67 -3.79 12.03 -0.64
C GLY A 67 -2.81 11.70 0.47
N HIS A 68 -2.39 10.44 0.57
CA HIS A 68 -1.43 10.03 1.62
C HIS A 68 0.01 10.21 1.19
N ALA A 69 0.29 10.24 -0.12
CA ALA A 69 1.65 10.31 -0.62
C ALA A 69 1.70 11.11 -1.90
N ARG A 70 2.89 11.48 -2.32
CA ARG A 70 3.10 12.16 -3.59
C ARG A 70 4.33 11.62 -4.28
N HIS A 71 4.37 11.78 -5.58
CA HIS A 71 5.56 11.46 -6.35
C HIS A 71 6.67 12.45 -6.04
N VAL A 72 7.90 11.93 -5.98
CA VAL A 72 9.09 12.76 -5.88
C VAL A 72 10.01 12.29 -6.98
N GLU A 73 10.46 13.22 -7.83
CA GLU A 73 11.26 12.87 -8.97
C GLU A 73 12.52 12.12 -8.55
N ALA A 74 12.77 10.98 -9.22
CA ALA A 74 13.94 10.15 -9.01
C ALA A 74 14.08 9.61 -7.58
N LYS A 75 12.97 9.58 -6.82
CA LYS A 75 12.99 9.10 -5.43
C LYS A 75 11.73 8.31 -5.15
N PRO A 76 11.72 7.53 -4.06
CA PRO A 76 10.49 6.88 -3.63
C PRO A 76 9.42 7.91 -3.27
N HIS A 77 8.18 7.45 -3.19
CA HIS A 77 7.06 8.32 -2.84
C HIS A 77 7.25 8.89 -1.43
N GLN A 78 6.78 10.10 -1.23
CA GLN A 78 6.90 10.81 0.03
C GLN A 78 5.55 10.92 0.71
N VAL A 79 5.53 10.69 2.02
CA VAL A 79 4.31 10.80 2.82
C VAL A 79 3.96 12.28 2.97
N ILE A 80 2.72 12.63 2.63
CA ILE A 80 2.22 13.98 2.80
C ILE A 80 1.00 14.03 3.69
N TRP A 81 0.48 12.86 4.10
CA TRP A 81 -0.72 12.80 4.94
C TRP A 81 -0.44 13.36 6.31
N GLU A 82 -1.41 14.10 6.80
CA GLU A 82 -1.31 14.74 8.10
C GLU A 82 -2.61 14.49 8.84
N ARG A 83 -2.45 14.07 10.08
CA ARG A 83 -3.56 13.71 10.92
C ARG A 83 -4.44 14.90 11.28
#